data_98a9bad63f50103d43e1d10a1beb0795
#
_entry.id   98a9bad63f50103d43e1d10a1beb0795
#
_cell.length_a   1.000
_cell.length_b   1.000
_cell.length_c   1.000
_cell.angle_alpha   90.00
_cell.angle_beta   90.00
_cell.angle_gamma   90.00
#
_symmetry.space_group_name_H-M   'P 1'
#
loop_
_entity.id
_entity.type
_entity.pdbx_description
1 polymer ?
#
loop_
_entity_poly.entity_id
_entity_poly.type
_entity_poly.pdbx_seq_one_letter_code
_entity_poly.pdbx_strand_id
1 'polypeptide(L)'
;MFQFPKEPKKIKRRINRYKRKLRQEQMQHGTISDGYGKRYLIGPLYLVLGDLQGAVAAFEWFEETFPDDIGEPFHYLCWALALYRSGNVSEATLKLRQAMVSNVYMIPHLLGIDQGDLEVWHSSNWEEKSYLQYAPDEIWSLWDEEALDWARKAYASEEFRRVRTKYIRLSEELKTKPTGPGRHRLVSELLRLRGWTENGR
;
A
#
# COMPACT_ATOMS: atom_id res chain seq x y z
N MET A 1 8.90 -3.74 16.61
CA MET A 1 8.67 -2.70 15.61
C MET A 1 9.72 -2.83 14.52
N PHE A 2 9.33 -2.88 13.26
CA PHE A 2 10.27 -2.90 12.14
C PHE A 2 10.88 -1.50 11.97
N GLN A 3 12.21 -1.40 11.93
CA GLN A 3 12.91 -0.12 11.78
C GLN A 3 13.78 -0.13 10.53
N PHE A 4 13.79 0.98 9.82
CA PHE A 4 14.73 1.19 8.74
C PHE A 4 16.12 1.57 9.30
N PRO A 5 17.20 1.16 8.63
CA PRO A 5 18.53 1.67 9.00
C PRO A 5 18.60 3.17 8.73
N LYS A 6 19.22 3.90 9.64
CA LYS A 6 19.44 5.37 9.46
C LYS A 6 20.59 5.69 8.51
N GLU A 7 21.59 4.80 8.42
CA GLU A 7 22.80 5.04 7.61
C GLU A 7 22.57 4.63 6.15
N PRO A 8 22.84 5.49 5.15
CA PRO A 8 22.65 5.19 3.72
C PRO A 8 23.36 3.90 3.29
N LYS A 9 24.56 3.65 3.80
CA LYS A 9 25.32 2.41 3.52
C LYS A 9 24.60 1.15 4.02
N LYS A 10 23.94 1.22 5.17
CA LYS A 10 23.17 0.10 5.73
C LYS A 10 21.86 -0.11 4.96
N ILE A 11 21.21 0.98 4.51
CA ILE A 11 20.01 0.90 3.64
C ILE A 11 20.39 0.20 2.34
N LYS A 12 21.43 0.65 1.61
CA LYS A 12 21.89 0.01 0.38
C LYS A 12 22.22 -1.48 0.57
N ARG A 13 22.89 -1.83 1.67
CA ARG A 13 23.16 -3.24 2.01
C ARG A 13 21.87 -4.05 2.21
N ARG A 14 20.86 -3.47 2.86
CA ARG A 14 19.56 -4.14 3.08
C ARG A 14 18.83 -4.36 1.76
N ILE A 15 18.74 -3.35 0.89
CA ILE A 15 18.16 -3.45 -0.46
C ILE A 15 18.84 -4.59 -1.24
N ASN A 16 20.17 -4.56 -1.34
CA ASN A 16 20.92 -5.56 -2.09
C ASN A 16 20.73 -6.97 -1.52
N ARG A 17 20.67 -7.11 -0.20
CA ARG A 17 20.36 -8.37 0.47
C ARG A 17 18.97 -8.91 0.11
N TYR A 18 17.95 -8.05 0.11
CA TYR A 18 16.59 -8.43 -0.23
C TYR A 18 16.48 -8.84 -1.70
N LYS A 19 16.98 -8.03 -2.61
CA LYS A 19 17.02 -8.34 -4.05
C LYS A 19 17.73 -9.68 -4.31
N ARG A 20 18.88 -9.92 -3.67
CA ARG A 20 19.62 -11.19 -3.80
C ARG A 20 18.80 -12.38 -3.29
N LYS A 21 18.14 -12.26 -2.12
CA LYS A 21 17.31 -13.36 -1.58
C LYS A 21 16.13 -13.69 -2.49
N LEU A 22 15.41 -12.70 -2.99
CA LEU A 22 14.29 -12.90 -3.90
C LEU A 22 14.73 -13.56 -5.21
N ARG A 23 15.89 -13.14 -5.77
CA ARG A 23 16.49 -13.81 -6.95
C ARG A 23 16.89 -15.26 -6.65
N GLN A 24 17.44 -15.54 -5.48
CA GLN A 24 17.78 -16.91 -5.08
C GLN A 24 16.54 -17.80 -4.99
N GLU A 25 15.45 -17.31 -4.39
CA GLU A 25 14.16 -18.03 -4.36
C GLU A 25 13.67 -18.33 -5.79
N GLN A 26 13.68 -17.32 -6.66
CA GLN A 26 13.28 -17.48 -8.06
C GLN A 26 14.13 -18.54 -8.80
N MET A 27 15.44 -18.50 -8.61
CA MET A 27 16.35 -19.45 -9.26
C MET A 27 16.19 -20.88 -8.72
N GLN A 28 15.93 -21.04 -7.42
CA GLN A 28 15.81 -22.34 -6.77
C GLN A 28 14.45 -23.02 -6.98
N HIS A 29 13.39 -22.23 -7.04
CA HIS A 29 12.01 -22.73 -7.00
C HIS A 29 11.17 -22.34 -8.22
N GLY A 30 11.72 -21.55 -9.14
CA GLY A 30 10.96 -21.00 -10.28
C GLY A 30 9.92 -19.94 -9.91
N THR A 31 9.70 -19.71 -8.62
CA THR A 31 8.74 -18.74 -8.06
C THR A 31 9.33 -18.01 -6.86
N ILE A 32 8.78 -16.84 -6.52
CA ILE A 32 9.15 -16.07 -5.32
C ILE A 32 8.01 -16.19 -4.31
N SER A 33 8.26 -16.92 -3.22
CA SER A 33 7.31 -17.05 -2.11
C SER A 33 7.31 -15.82 -1.18
N ASP A 34 8.51 -15.29 -0.92
CA ASP A 34 8.77 -14.14 -0.04
C ASP A 34 7.94 -14.10 1.26
N GLY A 35 7.97 -15.18 2.02
CA GLY A 35 7.21 -15.31 3.27
C GLY A 35 7.43 -14.21 4.33
N TYR A 36 8.42 -13.33 4.12
CA TYR A 36 8.75 -12.22 5.02
C TYR A 36 8.44 -10.83 4.42
N GLY A 37 7.77 -10.75 3.27
CA GLY A 37 7.35 -9.48 2.65
C GLY A 37 8.49 -8.55 2.25
N LYS A 38 9.68 -9.09 1.90
CA LYS A 38 10.85 -8.28 1.48
C LYS A 38 10.55 -7.46 0.24
N ARG A 39 9.68 -7.98 -0.66
CA ARG A 39 9.24 -7.31 -1.88
C ARG A 39 8.59 -5.95 -1.61
N TYR A 40 7.84 -5.83 -0.53
CA TYR A 40 7.15 -4.58 -0.15
C TYR A 40 8.09 -3.51 0.40
N LEU A 41 9.31 -3.89 0.83
CA LEU A 41 10.24 -3.00 1.52
C LEU A 41 11.29 -2.38 0.60
N ILE A 42 11.49 -2.91 -0.61
CA ILE A 42 12.56 -2.47 -1.50
C ILE A 42 12.30 -1.03 -1.98
N GLY A 43 11.10 -0.74 -2.49
CA GLY A 43 10.71 0.60 -2.94
C GLY A 43 10.76 1.64 -1.80
N PRO A 44 10.13 1.41 -0.64
CA PRO A 44 10.26 2.30 0.51
C PRO A 44 11.69 2.56 0.97
N LEU A 45 12.55 1.54 0.98
CA LEU A 45 13.97 1.72 1.32
C LEU A 45 14.72 2.61 0.34
N TYR A 46 14.41 2.56 -0.97
CA TYR A 46 14.97 3.48 -1.95
C TYR A 46 14.49 4.92 -1.71
N LEU A 47 13.21 5.13 -1.35
CA LEU A 47 12.70 6.45 -0.99
C LEU A 47 13.42 7.03 0.24
N VAL A 48 13.58 6.24 1.30
CA VAL A 48 14.32 6.65 2.50
C VAL A 48 15.79 6.96 2.17
N LEU A 49 16.36 6.29 1.17
CA LEU A 49 17.70 6.56 0.67
C LEU A 49 17.79 7.87 -0.15
N GLY A 50 16.65 8.44 -0.57
CA GLY A 50 16.60 9.57 -1.51
C GLY A 50 16.80 9.18 -2.98
N ASP A 51 16.77 7.89 -3.30
CA ASP A 51 16.91 7.37 -4.66
C ASP A 51 15.54 7.16 -5.29
N LEU A 52 15.00 8.25 -5.87
CA LEU A 52 13.65 8.24 -6.47
C LEU A 52 13.55 7.29 -7.67
N GLN A 53 14.59 7.27 -8.53
CA GLN A 53 14.61 6.38 -9.70
C GLN A 53 14.64 4.90 -9.28
N GLY A 54 15.48 4.58 -8.28
CA GLY A 54 15.52 3.24 -7.71
C GLY A 54 14.20 2.83 -7.07
N ALA A 55 13.47 3.77 -6.45
CA ALA A 55 12.16 3.51 -5.86
C ALA A 55 11.12 3.18 -6.93
N VAL A 56 10.98 4.02 -7.96
CA VAL A 56 10.04 3.80 -9.09
C VAL A 56 10.32 2.45 -9.75
N ALA A 57 11.57 2.20 -10.14
CA ALA A 57 11.95 0.91 -10.75
C ALA A 57 11.67 -0.31 -9.84
N ALA A 58 11.76 -0.15 -8.52
CA ALA A 58 11.43 -1.23 -7.59
C ALA A 58 9.91 -1.49 -7.49
N PHE A 59 9.09 -0.45 -7.59
CA PHE A 59 7.64 -0.58 -7.61
C PHE A 59 7.14 -1.17 -8.93
N GLU A 60 7.69 -0.74 -10.07
CA GLU A 60 7.40 -1.32 -11.38
C GLU A 60 7.77 -2.81 -11.43
N TRP A 61 8.98 -3.16 -10.96
CA TRP A 61 9.39 -4.55 -10.81
C TRP A 61 8.41 -5.37 -9.96
N PHE A 62 7.90 -4.79 -8.86
CA PHE A 62 6.90 -5.46 -8.03
C PHE A 62 5.62 -5.75 -8.82
N GLU A 63 5.10 -4.78 -9.55
CA GLU A 63 3.87 -4.94 -10.33
C GLU A 63 4.01 -5.99 -11.44
N GLU A 64 5.15 -6.00 -12.12
CA GLU A 64 5.46 -6.98 -13.16
C GLU A 64 5.67 -8.41 -12.61
N THR A 65 6.31 -8.52 -11.45
CA THR A 65 6.67 -9.82 -10.87
C THR A 65 5.52 -10.46 -10.09
N PHE A 66 4.65 -9.65 -9.51
CA PHE A 66 3.55 -10.08 -8.64
C PHE A 66 2.20 -9.47 -9.09
N PRO A 67 1.73 -9.76 -10.31
CA PRO A 67 0.54 -9.11 -10.87
C PRO A 67 -0.74 -9.39 -10.06
N ASP A 68 -0.80 -10.53 -9.35
CA ASP A 68 -1.94 -10.94 -8.54
C ASP A 68 -1.81 -10.54 -7.05
N ASP A 69 -0.75 -9.84 -6.68
CA ASP A 69 -0.52 -9.41 -5.30
C ASP A 69 -1.36 -8.15 -5.01
N ILE A 70 -2.19 -8.23 -3.96
CA ILE A 70 -3.02 -7.10 -3.53
C ILE A 70 -2.21 -5.98 -2.87
N GLY A 71 -0.92 -6.19 -2.65
CA GLY A 71 0.01 -5.24 -2.05
C GLY A 71 -0.21 -4.99 -0.55
N GLU A 72 0.79 -4.46 0.08
CA GLU A 72 0.77 -4.05 1.49
C GLU A 72 0.46 -2.54 1.56
N PRO A 73 -0.37 -2.05 2.52
CA PRO A 73 -0.84 -0.66 2.54
C PRO A 73 0.27 0.41 2.50
N PHE A 74 1.36 0.25 3.29
CA PHE A 74 2.49 1.20 3.26
C PHE A 74 3.29 1.16 1.96
N HIS A 75 3.30 0.01 1.29
CA HIS A 75 3.90 -0.13 -0.03
C HIS A 75 3.21 0.79 -1.04
N TYR A 76 1.86 0.75 -1.10
CA TYR A 76 1.10 1.64 -1.97
C TYR A 76 1.24 3.11 -1.59
N LEU A 77 1.29 3.43 -0.29
CA LEU A 77 1.50 4.80 0.17
C LEU A 77 2.85 5.35 -0.31
N CYS A 78 3.92 4.57 -0.17
CA CYS A 78 5.24 4.93 -0.66
C CYS A 78 5.29 5.00 -2.19
N TRP A 79 4.60 4.11 -2.88
CA TRP A 79 4.52 4.12 -4.34
C TRP A 79 3.84 5.40 -4.85
N ALA A 80 2.71 5.78 -4.25
CA ALA A 80 2.02 7.02 -4.56
C ALA A 80 2.96 8.24 -4.42
N LEU A 81 3.74 8.30 -3.34
CA LEU A 81 4.70 9.37 -3.13
C LEU A 81 5.81 9.38 -4.19
N ALA A 82 6.34 8.21 -4.56
CA ALA A 82 7.38 8.09 -5.59
C ALA A 82 6.89 8.60 -6.95
N LEU A 83 5.70 8.21 -7.35
CA LEU A 83 5.07 8.65 -8.60
C LEU A 83 4.76 10.15 -8.59
N TYR A 84 4.25 10.67 -7.47
CA TYR A 84 4.00 12.10 -7.32
C TYR A 84 5.28 12.92 -7.51
N ARG A 85 6.36 12.54 -6.83
CA ARG A 85 7.68 13.18 -6.95
C ARG A 85 8.32 13.03 -8.33
N SER A 86 7.93 12.01 -9.08
CA SER A 86 8.35 11.80 -10.47
C SER A 86 7.52 12.60 -11.48
N GLY A 87 6.50 13.36 -11.02
CA GLY A 87 5.60 14.13 -11.88
C GLY A 87 4.44 13.31 -12.48
N ASN A 88 4.34 12.01 -12.20
CA ASN A 88 3.25 11.16 -12.67
C ASN A 88 2.04 11.23 -11.70
N VAL A 89 1.41 12.40 -11.63
CA VAL A 89 0.36 12.71 -10.65
C VAL A 89 -0.89 11.84 -10.84
N SER A 90 -1.23 11.49 -12.08
CA SER A 90 -2.41 10.66 -12.38
C SER A 90 -2.28 9.27 -11.74
N GLU A 91 -1.16 8.60 -11.97
CA GLU A 91 -0.89 7.27 -11.43
C GLU A 91 -0.64 7.31 -9.93
N ALA A 92 0.04 8.36 -9.44
CA ALA A 92 0.21 8.61 -8.01
C ALA A 92 -1.14 8.66 -7.30
N THR A 93 -2.14 9.34 -7.88
CA THR A 93 -3.49 9.44 -7.33
C THR A 93 -4.17 8.07 -7.29
N LEU A 94 -3.97 7.24 -8.32
CA LEU A 94 -4.46 5.86 -8.33
C LEU A 94 -3.86 5.02 -7.20
N LYS A 95 -2.52 5.07 -7.03
CA LYS A 95 -1.83 4.33 -5.96
C LYS A 95 -2.20 4.86 -4.57
N LEU A 96 -2.42 6.16 -4.41
CA LEU A 96 -2.92 6.75 -3.16
C LEU A 96 -4.34 6.23 -2.83
N ARG A 97 -5.20 6.10 -3.83
CA ARG A 97 -6.52 5.50 -3.67
C ARG A 97 -6.44 4.02 -3.28
N GLN A 98 -5.50 3.26 -3.85
CA GLN A 98 -5.24 1.88 -3.47
C GLN A 98 -4.77 1.77 -2.01
N ALA A 99 -3.86 2.65 -1.56
CA ALA A 99 -3.46 2.74 -0.16
C ALA A 99 -4.67 3.01 0.76
N MET A 100 -5.56 3.94 0.38
CA MET A 100 -6.78 4.27 1.13
C MET A 100 -7.70 3.07 1.32
N VAL A 101 -7.96 2.27 0.28
CA VAL A 101 -8.86 1.12 0.38
C VAL A 101 -8.18 -0.14 0.91
N SER A 102 -6.85 -0.15 0.96
CA SER A 102 -6.10 -1.21 1.65
C SER A 102 -6.09 -1.02 3.17
N ASN A 103 -6.11 0.23 3.64
CA ASN A 103 -6.33 0.57 5.04
C ASN A 103 -6.96 1.97 5.15
N VAL A 104 -8.23 2.02 5.51
CA VAL A 104 -9.04 3.26 5.54
C VAL A 104 -8.59 4.30 6.58
N TYR A 105 -7.74 3.90 7.51
CA TYR A 105 -7.18 4.76 8.55
C TYR A 105 -5.86 5.42 8.14
N MET A 106 -5.22 4.93 7.07
CA MET A 106 -3.86 5.31 6.69
C MET A 106 -3.76 6.78 6.25
N ILE A 107 -4.60 7.21 5.29
CA ILE A 107 -4.59 8.60 4.82
C ILE A 107 -5.05 9.57 5.90
N PRO A 108 -6.14 9.33 6.67
CA PRO A 108 -6.46 10.15 7.83
C PRO A 108 -5.27 10.31 8.79
N HIS A 109 -4.61 9.22 9.15
CA HIS A 109 -3.42 9.27 10.02
C HIS A 109 -2.30 10.14 9.44
N LEU A 110 -1.96 9.94 8.16
CA LEU A 110 -0.95 10.73 7.44
C LEU A 110 -1.27 12.23 7.46
N LEU A 111 -2.55 12.60 7.32
CA LEU A 111 -3.01 13.98 7.26
C LEU A 111 -3.34 14.60 8.62
N GLY A 112 -3.14 13.87 9.72
CA GLY A 112 -3.50 14.33 11.06
C GLY A 112 -5.01 14.46 11.28
N ILE A 113 -5.82 13.76 10.51
CA ILE A 113 -7.28 13.74 10.64
C ILE A 113 -7.66 12.67 11.67
N ASP A 114 -8.40 13.06 12.71
CA ASP A 114 -8.91 12.09 13.67
C ASP A 114 -9.99 11.22 13.02
N GLN A 115 -9.64 9.94 12.85
CA GLN A 115 -10.54 8.91 12.35
C GLN A 115 -10.86 7.95 13.48
N GLY A 116 -12.09 8.03 13.98
CA GLY A 116 -12.60 7.06 14.96
C GLY A 116 -12.59 5.62 14.41
N ASP A 117 -12.74 4.65 15.30
CA ASP A 117 -12.83 3.24 14.93
C ASP A 117 -14.11 2.99 14.13
N LEU A 118 -13.96 2.22 13.05
CA LEU A 118 -15.05 1.85 12.17
C LEU A 118 -15.50 0.42 12.51
N GLU A 119 -16.81 0.21 12.58
CA GLU A 119 -17.43 -1.09 12.82
C GLU A 119 -17.53 -1.91 11.53
N VAL A 120 -16.37 -2.18 10.90
CA VAL A 120 -16.26 -2.84 9.59
C VAL A 120 -15.67 -4.24 9.69
N TRP A 121 -15.91 -5.04 8.68
CA TRP A 121 -15.22 -6.32 8.51
C TRP A 121 -13.82 -6.11 7.94
N HIS A 122 -12.86 -6.84 8.47
CA HIS A 122 -11.49 -6.90 7.98
C HIS A 122 -11.17 -8.27 7.41
N SER A 123 -10.52 -8.32 6.25
CA SER A 123 -10.02 -9.57 5.66
C SER A 123 -8.69 -9.99 6.27
N SER A 124 -7.95 -9.02 6.80
CA SER A 124 -6.65 -9.21 7.42
C SER A 124 -6.37 -8.11 8.45
N ASN A 125 -5.38 -8.32 9.31
CA ASN A 125 -4.89 -7.31 10.25
C ASN A 125 -4.29 -6.06 9.57
N TRP A 126 -3.95 -6.14 8.29
CA TRP A 126 -3.48 -4.98 7.51
C TRP A 126 -4.54 -3.88 7.36
N GLU A 127 -5.81 -4.23 7.49
CA GLU A 127 -6.95 -3.32 7.36
C GLU A 127 -7.33 -2.67 8.70
N GLU A 128 -6.79 -3.15 9.81
CA GLU A 128 -7.08 -2.63 11.14
C GLU A 128 -6.36 -1.29 11.39
N LYS A 129 -6.96 -0.45 12.23
CA LYS A 129 -6.33 0.80 12.69
C LYS A 129 -5.02 0.54 13.42
N SER A 130 -4.98 -0.53 14.21
CA SER A 130 -3.78 -0.98 14.94
C SER A 130 -2.58 -1.25 14.04
N TYR A 131 -2.80 -1.55 12.75
CA TYR A 131 -1.74 -1.81 11.80
C TYR A 131 -0.81 -0.61 11.58
N LEU A 132 -1.33 0.62 11.73
CA LEU A 132 -0.54 1.84 11.54
C LEU A 132 0.68 1.93 12.47
N GLN A 133 0.61 1.31 13.65
CA GLN A 133 1.74 1.29 14.60
C GLN A 133 2.96 0.49 14.10
N TYR A 134 2.79 -0.34 13.07
CA TYR A 134 3.89 -1.14 12.51
C TYR A 134 4.67 -0.38 11.43
N ALA A 135 4.17 0.76 10.95
CA ALA A 135 4.92 1.60 10.03
C ALA A 135 6.19 2.13 10.70
N PRO A 136 7.34 2.06 10.04
CA PRO A 136 8.51 2.83 10.47
C PRO A 136 8.22 4.33 10.42
N ASP A 137 8.70 5.09 11.41
CA ASP A 137 8.54 6.55 11.45
C ASP A 137 9.11 7.24 10.19
N GLU A 138 10.11 6.62 9.58
CA GLU A 138 10.70 7.11 8.34
C GLU A 138 9.69 7.20 7.19
N ILE A 139 8.69 6.31 7.13
CA ILE A 139 7.66 6.35 6.08
C ILE A 139 6.82 7.62 6.18
N TRP A 140 6.41 7.97 7.39
CA TRP A 140 5.63 9.20 7.62
C TRP A 140 6.46 10.45 7.36
N SER A 141 7.74 10.44 7.78
CA SER A 141 8.67 11.56 7.60
C SER A 141 9.08 11.82 6.14
N LEU A 142 8.79 10.90 5.22
CA LEU A 142 9.00 11.13 3.79
C LEU A 142 8.05 12.18 3.20
N TRP A 143 6.91 12.42 3.82
CA TRP A 143 5.86 13.30 3.30
C TRP A 143 6.13 14.74 3.72
N ASP A 144 6.64 15.56 2.78
CA ASP A 144 6.78 17.00 2.94
C ASP A 144 5.44 17.73 2.74
N GLU A 145 5.40 19.03 3.05
CA GLU A 145 4.16 19.82 2.97
C GLU A 145 3.54 19.82 1.56
N GLU A 146 4.35 19.80 0.51
CA GLU A 146 3.85 19.77 -0.87
C GLU A 146 3.12 18.45 -1.15
N ALA A 147 3.72 17.32 -0.79
CA ALA A 147 3.11 16.00 -0.92
C ALA A 147 1.88 15.83 -0.04
N LEU A 148 1.91 16.36 1.19
CA LEU A 148 0.76 16.37 2.10
C LEU A 148 -0.40 17.21 1.53
N ASP A 149 -0.12 18.37 0.94
CA ASP A 149 -1.15 19.21 0.32
C ASP A 149 -1.79 18.51 -0.89
N TRP A 150 -0.98 17.85 -1.72
CA TRP A 150 -1.52 17.02 -2.79
C TRP A 150 -2.40 15.89 -2.25
N ALA A 151 -1.94 15.14 -1.27
CA ALA A 151 -2.70 14.04 -0.67
C ALA A 151 -4.00 14.53 -0.03
N ARG A 152 -3.98 15.70 0.62
CA ARG A 152 -5.16 16.35 1.22
C ARG A 152 -6.21 16.71 0.16
N LYS A 153 -5.76 17.32 -0.95
CA LYS A 153 -6.63 17.63 -2.10
C LYS A 153 -7.23 16.38 -2.72
N ALA A 154 -6.42 15.35 -2.95
CA ALA A 154 -6.89 14.07 -3.48
C ALA A 154 -7.92 13.42 -2.54
N TYR A 155 -7.62 13.34 -1.24
CA TYR A 155 -8.52 12.74 -0.25
C TYR A 155 -9.85 13.49 -0.11
N ALA A 156 -9.84 14.82 -0.25
CA ALA A 156 -11.03 15.65 -0.22
C ALA A 156 -11.84 15.63 -1.53
N SER A 157 -11.34 15.02 -2.59
CA SER A 157 -12.04 14.97 -3.88
C SER A 157 -13.32 14.13 -3.80
N GLU A 158 -14.25 14.39 -4.72
CA GLU A 158 -15.51 13.63 -4.80
C GLU A 158 -15.25 12.15 -5.10
N GLU A 159 -14.28 11.85 -5.96
CA GLU A 159 -13.90 10.47 -6.31
C GLU A 159 -13.43 9.69 -5.09
N PHE A 160 -12.50 10.24 -4.30
CA PHE A 160 -11.99 9.57 -3.10
C PHE A 160 -13.10 9.37 -2.07
N ARG A 161 -13.93 10.39 -1.83
CA ARG A 161 -15.07 10.28 -0.90
C ARG A 161 -16.04 9.20 -1.32
N ARG A 162 -16.40 9.14 -2.60
CA ARG A 162 -17.29 8.12 -3.16
C ARG A 162 -16.74 6.71 -2.98
N VAL A 163 -15.46 6.50 -3.35
CA VAL A 163 -14.81 5.19 -3.24
C VAL A 163 -14.70 4.78 -1.77
N ARG A 164 -14.28 5.68 -0.89
CA ARG A 164 -14.16 5.42 0.55
C ARG A 164 -15.50 5.07 1.19
N THR A 165 -16.53 5.87 0.94
CA THR A 165 -17.88 5.61 1.46
C THR A 165 -18.41 4.26 0.99
N LYS A 166 -18.20 3.95 -0.30
CA LYS A 166 -18.62 2.64 -0.85
C LYS A 166 -17.86 1.50 -0.18
N TYR A 167 -16.55 1.62 0.01
CA TYR A 167 -15.72 0.60 0.66
C TYR A 167 -16.17 0.34 2.10
N ILE A 168 -16.38 1.40 2.90
CA ILE A 168 -16.85 1.30 4.28
C ILE A 168 -18.21 0.60 4.33
N ARG A 169 -19.18 1.04 3.54
CA ARG A 169 -20.51 0.43 3.49
C ARG A 169 -20.47 -1.06 3.17
N LEU A 170 -19.68 -1.47 2.17
CA LEU A 170 -19.53 -2.87 1.81
C LEU A 170 -18.89 -3.69 2.95
N SER A 171 -17.93 -3.12 3.65
CA SER A 171 -17.24 -3.76 4.77
C SER A 171 -18.15 -3.85 6.01
N GLU A 172 -19.00 -2.86 6.26
CA GLU A 172 -20.05 -2.92 7.30
C GLU A 172 -21.07 -4.04 7.00
N GLU A 173 -21.54 -4.12 5.76
CA GLU A 173 -22.46 -5.19 5.34
C GLU A 173 -21.82 -6.57 5.47
N LEU A 174 -20.54 -6.71 5.15
CA LEU A 174 -19.79 -7.98 5.28
C LEU A 174 -19.65 -8.45 6.73
N LYS A 175 -19.65 -7.55 7.71
CA LYS A 175 -19.52 -7.89 9.14
C LYS A 175 -20.63 -8.87 9.59
N THR A 176 -21.83 -8.68 9.09
CA THR A 176 -23.01 -9.49 9.47
C THR A 176 -23.49 -10.45 8.39
N LYS A 177 -22.93 -10.38 7.17
CA LYS A 177 -23.38 -11.20 6.03
C LYS A 177 -22.95 -12.65 6.18
N PRO A 178 -23.86 -13.63 6.23
CA PRO A 178 -23.51 -15.05 6.30
C PRO A 178 -22.80 -15.51 5.02
N THR A 179 -22.05 -16.61 5.13
CA THR A 179 -21.40 -17.26 3.99
C THR A 179 -22.42 -17.65 2.93
N GLY A 180 -22.10 -17.42 1.66
CA GLY A 180 -22.96 -17.72 0.52
C GLY A 180 -22.78 -16.75 -0.64
N PRO A 181 -23.56 -16.88 -1.73
CA PRO A 181 -23.40 -16.11 -2.95
C PRO A 181 -23.48 -14.59 -2.73
N GLY A 182 -24.30 -14.12 -1.78
CA GLY A 182 -24.42 -12.72 -1.43
C GLY A 182 -23.13 -12.15 -0.83
N ARG A 183 -22.45 -12.91 0.04
CA ARG A 183 -21.16 -12.55 0.62
C ARG A 183 -20.07 -12.52 -0.45
N HIS A 184 -20.02 -13.52 -1.33
CA HIS A 184 -19.04 -13.56 -2.43
C HIS A 184 -19.15 -12.33 -3.32
N ARG A 185 -20.37 -11.88 -3.65
CA ARG A 185 -20.59 -10.67 -4.44
C ARG A 185 -20.01 -9.42 -3.78
N LEU A 186 -20.22 -9.25 -2.46
CA LEU A 186 -19.68 -8.12 -1.72
C LEU A 186 -18.15 -8.15 -1.68
N VAL A 187 -17.53 -9.32 -1.47
CA VAL A 187 -16.08 -9.50 -1.49
C VAL A 187 -15.52 -9.15 -2.87
N SER A 188 -16.11 -9.67 -3.96
CA SER A 188 -15.69 -9.33 -5.33
C SER A 188 -15.80 -7.83 -5.60
N GLU A 189 -16.82 -7.16 -5.06
CA GLU A 189 -16.97 -5.71 -5.22
C GLU A 189 -15.92 -4.92 -4.44
N LEU A 190 -15.55 -5.36 -3.23
CA LEU A 190 -14.43 -4.79 -2.47
C LEU A 190 -13.09 -4.94 -3.21
N LEU A 191 -12.83 -6.12 -3.76
CA LEU A 191 -11.61 -6.38 -4.53
C LEU A 191 -11.53 -5.48 -5.76
N ARG A 192 -12.64 -5.27 -6.47
CA ARG A 192 -12.69 -4.32 -7.61
C ARG A 192 -12.37 -2.88 -7.18
N LEU A 193 -12.79 -2.44 -6.00
CA LEU A 193 -12.42 -1.11 -5.48
C LEU A 193 -10.93 -0.98 -5.23
N ARG A 194 -10.25 -2.08 -4.87
CA ARG A 194 -8.79 -2.16 -4.72
C ARG A 194 -8.06 -2.21 -6.07
N GLY A 195 -8.76 -2.29 -7.19
CA GLY A 195 -8.19 -2.44 -8.53
C GLY A 195 -7.91 -3.89 -8.92
N TRP A 196 -8.45 -4.84 -8.16
CA TRP A 196 -8.33 -6.26 -8.47
C TRP A 196 -9.50 -6.70 -9.37
N THR A 197 -9.22 -7.38 -10.47
CA THR A 197 -10.25 -7.97 -11.35
C THR A 197 -10.11 -9.49 -11.35
N GLU A 198 -11.19 -10.22 -11.56
CA GLU A 198 -11.20 -11.69 -11.58
C GLU A 198 -10.28 -12.30 -12.66
N ASN A 199 -9.82 -11.49 -13.62
CA ASN A 199 -8.94 -11.91 -14.73
C ASN A 199 -7.49 -11.38 -14.58
N GLY A 200 -7.08 -10.98 -13.38
CA GLY A 200 -5.87 -10.20 -13.21
C GLY A 200 -6.06 -8.74 -13.63
N ARG A 201 -5.07 -7.91 -13.36
CA ARG A 201 -5.08 -6.52 -13.80
C ARG A 201 -5.02 -6.42 -15.32
#